data_26c62c25800d1bbfaafdbb1746136e46
#
_entry.id   26c62c25800d1bbfaafdbb1746136e46
#
_cell.length_a   1.000
_cell.length_b   1.000
_cell.length_c   1.000
_cell.angle_alpha   90.00
_cell.angle_beta   90.00
_cell.angle_gamma   90.00
#
_symmetry.space_group_name_H-M   'P 1'
#
loop_
_entity.id
_entity.type
_entity.pdbx_description
1 polymer ?
#
loop_
_entity_poly.entity_id
_entity_poly.type
_entity_poly.pdbx_seq_one_letter_code
_entity_poly.pdbx_strand_id
1 'polypeptide(L)'
;TANHGPDKLYLNKGNLIFEDITQQAGVQGTVSWETGVAMSDVNNDGWLDIYVSKSGLAPDLSYSNALYINNKNGTFTERAFEYGLGGYAHATQAAFLDYDLDGDLDVFLLNHNVEQITAQNFSLTAKSVLVGDQLFRNDNGYFTEVTNEVGIIGKFISYGLGVMIGDLDKDGWPDIYVCNDFGERDYLYYN
;
A
#
# COMPACT_ATOMS: atom_id res chain seq x y z
N THR A 1 -9.44 -19.10 -6.65
CA THR A 1 -9.33 -18.88 -8.11
C THR A 1 -8.58 -17.57 -8.31
N ALA A 2 -7.36 -17.65 -8.84
CA ALA A 2 -6.57 -16.48 -9.13
C ALA A 2 -7.35 -15.55 -10.07
N ASN A 3 -7.42 -14.28 -9.70
CA ASN A 3 -8.01 -13.25 -10.55
C ASN A 3 -6.98 -12.91 -11.63
N HIS A 4 -7.13 -13.46 -12.83
CA HIS A 4 -6.20 -13.29 -13.92
C HIS A 4 -6.67 -12.25 -14.95
N GLY A 5 -7.49 -11.30 -14.52
CA GLY A 5 -7.93 -10.20 -15.38
C GLY A 5 -7.02 -8.97 -15.24
N PRO A 6 -6.89 -8.14 -16.28
CA PRO A 6 -6.23 -6.84 -16.16
C PRO A 6 -7.00 -5.91 -15.23
N ASP A 7 -6.29 -5.01 -14.58
CA ASP A 7 -6.91 -3.91 -13.81
C ASP A 7 -7.86 -3.09 -14.67
N LYS A 8 -8.80 -2.41 -14.02
CA LYS A 8 -9.79 -1.58 -14.70
C LYS A 8 -9.87 -0.19 -14.07
N LEU A 9 -9.80 0.82 -14.91
CA LEU A 9 -10.06 2.21 -14.53
C LEU A 9 -11.31 2.72 -15.23
N TYR A 10 -12.26 3.19 -14.44
CA TYR A 10 -13.52 3.72 -14.93
C TYR A 10 -13.65 5.22 -14.65
N LEU A 11 -13.85 5.99 -15.70
CA LEU A 11 -14.15 7.41 -15.61
C LEU A 11 -15.66 7.62 -15.38
N ASN A 12 -16.02 8.32 -14.32
CA ASN A 12 -17.40 8.71 -14.06
C ASN A 12 -17.82 9.88 -14.98
N LYS A 13 -18.76 9.63 -15.86
CA LYS A 13 -19.35 10.63 -16.79
C LYS A 13 -20.57 11.35 -16.21
N GLY A 14 -20.89 11.08 -14.95
CA GLY A 14 -22.13 11.54 -14.33
C GLY A 14 -23.33 10.62 -14.62
N ASN A 15 -24.43 10.83 -13.91
CA ASN A 15 -25.70 10.08 -14.06
C ASN A 15 -25.51 8.54 -13.99
N LEU A 16 -24.58 8.06 -13.15
CA LEU A 16 -24.23 6.64 -13.00
C LEU A 16 -23.70 5.97 -14.29
N ILE A 17 -23.13 6.76 -15.21
CA ILE A 17 -22.49 6.27 -16.42
C ILE A 17 -20.99 6.26 -16.21
N PHE A 18 -20.37 5.10 -16.43
CA PHE A 18 -18.93 4.89 -16.31
C PHE A 18 -18.35 4.44 -17.66
N GLU A 19 -17.24 5.02 -18.04
CA GLU A 19 -16.47 4.69 -19.24
C GLU A 19 -15.20 3.96 -18.85
N ASP A 20 -14.94 2.80 -19.46
CA ASP A 20 -13.66 2.06 -19.28
C ASP A 20 -12.56 2.80 -20.04
N ILE A 21 -11.66 3.46 -19.34
CA ILE A 21 -10.53 4.20 -19.90
C ILE A 21 -9.19 3.50 -19.66
N THR A 22 -9.20 2.26 -19.21
CA THR A 22 -8.01 1.51 -18.77
C THR A 22 -6.85 1.55 -19.77
N GLN A 23 -7.13 1.21 -21.03
CA GLN A 23 -6.11 1.21 -22.09
C GLN A 23 -5.63 2.62 -22.43
N GLN A 24 -6.56 3.57 -22.52
CA GLN A 24 -6.23 4.96 -22.80
C GLN A 24 -5.38 5.57 -21.70
N ALA A 25 -5.68 5.24 -20.46
CA ALA A 25 -4.98 5.72 -19.27
C ALA A 25 -3.61 5.04 -19.05
N GLY A 26 -3.38 3.87 -19.65
CA GLY A 26 -2.13 3.12 -19.51
C GLY A 26 -1.96 2.39 -18.18
N VAL A 27 -3.08 2.01 -17.51
CA VAL A 27 -3.08 1.43 -16.16
C VAL A 27 -3.54 -0.04 -16.12
N GLN A 28 -3.40 -0.79 -17.20
CA GLN A 28 -3.86 -2.18 -17.27
C GLN A 28 -3.14 -3.14 -16.32
N GLY A 29 -2.02 -2.70 -15.75
CA GLY A 29 -1.19 -3.54 -14.88
C GLY A 29 -0.50 -4.69 -15.59
N THR A 30 0.10 -5.55 -14.82
CA THR A 30 0.59 -6.88 -15.21
C THR A 30 -0.36 -7.91 -14.61
N VAL A 31 -0.48 -9.08 -15.23
CA VAL A 31 -1.27 -10.17 -14.64
C VAL A 31 -0.57 -10.65 -13.36
N SER A 32 -1.11 -10.21 -12.21
CA SER A 32 -0.55 -10.51 -10.89
C SER A 32 -1.70 -10.65 -9.87
N TRP A 33 -1.39 -10.69 -8.60
CA TRP A 33 -2.40 -10.73 -7.55
C TRP A 33 -2.52 -9.35 -6.89
N GLU A 34 -3.33 -8.50 -7.48
CA GLU A 34 -3.70 -7.19 -6.94
C GLU A 34 -4.64 -7.38 -5.75
N THR A 35 -4.37 -6.68 -4.66
CA THR A 35 -5.05 -6.85 -3.37
C THR A 35 -5.72 -5.58 -2.90
N GLY A 36 -5.15 -4.42 -3.21
CA GLY A 36 -5.68 -3.13 -2.79
C GLY A 36 -5.31 -2.01 -3.75
N VAL A 37 -6.09 -0.93 -3.69
CA VAL A 37 -5.84 0.29 -4.45
C VAL A 37 -6.11 1.50 -3.57
N ALA A 38 -5.22 2.50 -3.67
CA ALA A 38 -5.41 3.81 -3.08
C ALA A 38 -5.14 4.90 -4.12
N MET A 39 -5.82 6.04 -3.99
CA MET A 39 -5.56 7.22 -4.81
C MET A 39 -5.15 8.37 -3.90
N SER A 40 -4.02 8.98 -4.20
CA SER A 40 -3.47 10.09 -3.44
C SER A 40 -2.58 10.94 -4.33
N ASP A 41 -2.42 12.21 -4.01
CA ASP A 41 -1.44 13.10 -4.65
C ASP A 41 -0.09 12.91 -3.92
N VAL A 42 0.73 11.98 -4.43
CA VAL A 42 1.95 11.55 -3.72
C VAL A 42 3.14 12.48 -3.97
N ASN A 43 3.02 13.38 -4.94
CA ASN A 43 4.08 14.31 -5.33
C ASN A 43 3.69 15.79 -5.19
N ASN A 44 2.54 16.06 -4.53
CA ASN A 44 2.01 17.39 -4.25
C ASN A 44 1.81 18.27 -5.50
N ASP A 45 1.43 17.64 -6.63
CA ASP A 45 1.24 18.33 -7.90
C ASP A 45 -0.20 18.74 -8.21
N GLY A 46 -1.13 18.40 -7.31
CA GLY A 46 -2.56 18.70 -7.40
C GLY A 46 -3.38 17.66 -8.17
N TRP A 47 -2.78 16.55 -8.58
CA TRP A 47 -3.44 15.47 -9.30
C TRP A 47 -3.31 14.14 -8.56
N LEU A 48 -4.40 13.37 -8.51
CA LEU A 48 -4.37 12.07 -7.85
C LEU A 48 -3.58 11.06 -8.68
N ASP A 49 -2.66 10.38 -8.02
CA ASP A 49 -1.94 9.22 -8.49
C ASP A 49 -2.64 7.94 -8.04
N ILE A 50 -2.25 6.78 -8.55
CA ILE A 50 -2.86 5.49 -8.22
C ILE A 50 -1.78 4.55 -7.68
N TYR A 51 -1.92 4.10 -6.45
CA TYR A 51 -1.08 3.06 -5.87
C TYR A 51 -1.83 1.74 -5.83
N VAL A 52 -1.21 0.67 -6.35
CA VAL A 52 -1.78 -0.68 -6.39
C VAL A 52 -0.91 -1.60 -5.54
N SER A 53 -1.50 -2.09 -4.45
CA SER A 53 -0.90 -3.10 -3.59
C SER A 53 -1.00 -4.47 -4.23
N LYS A 54 0.07 -5.26 -4.17
CA LYS A 54 0.13 -6.60 -4.73
C LYS A 54 0.65 -7.60 -3.71
N SER A 55 0.21 -8.83 -3.83
CA SER A 55 0.69 -9.93 -3.00
C SER A 55 1.36 -10.99 -3.87
N GLY A 56 2.59 -11.37 -3.55
CA GLY A 56 3.29 -12.40 -4.30
C GLY A 56 4.71 -12.65 -3.81
N LEU A 57 5.29 -13.73 -4.30
CA LEU A 57 6.63 -14.16 -3.90
C LEU A 57 7.70 -13.49 -4.76
N ALA A 58 8.64 -12.82 -4.13
CA ALA A 58 9.86 -12.38 -4.80
C ALA A 58 10.65 -13.59 -5.35
N PRO A 59 11.39 -13.47 -6.46
CA PRO A 59 11.83 -12.23 -7.11
C PRO A 59 11.09 -11.88 -8.41
N ASP A 60 9.85 -12.29 -8.59
CA ASP A 60 9.09 -11.96 -9.80
C ASP A 60 8.57 -10.51 -9.73
N LEU A 61 9.12 -9.63 -10.56
CA LEU A 61 8.75 -8.21 -10.63
C LEU A 61 7.27 -7.98 -10.94
N SER A 62 6.54 -8.98 -11.46
CA SER A 62 5.10 -8.87 -11.69
C SER A 62 4.30 -8.70 -10.40
N TYR A 63 4.86 -9.13 -9.26
CA TYR A 63 4.25 -9.02 -7.94
C TYR A 63 4.70 -7.77 -7.15
N SER A 64 5.58 -6.93 -7.69
CA SER A 64 5.89 -5.66 -7.03
C SER A 64 4.71 -4.71 -7.08
N ASN A 65 4.53 -3.94 -5.98
CA ASN A 65 3.54 -2.89 -5.94
C ASN A 65 3.74 -1.91 -7.11
N ALA A 66 2.68 -1.29 -7.57
CA ALA A 66 2.74 -0.33 -8.67
C ALA A 66 2.27 1.07 -8.22
N LEU A 67 2.96 2.10 -8.71
CA LEU A 67 2.58 3.49 -8.53
C LEU A 67 2.45 4.17 -9.89
N TYR A 68 1.24 4.53 -10.24
CA TYR A 68 0.92 5.20 -11.48
C TYR A 68 0.81 6.70 -11.26
N ILE A 69 1.82 7.45 -11.67
CA ILE A 69 1.86 8.91 -11.59
C ILE A 69 1.01 9.53 -12.70
N ASN A 70 0.16 10.47 -12.34
CA ASN A 70 -0.76 11.15 -13.23
C ASN A 70 -0.02 12.14 -14.15
N ASN A 71 -0.14 11.97 -15.46
CA ASN A 71 0.48 12.85 -16.46
C ASN A 71 -0.36 14.12 -16.74
N LYS A 72 -1.43 14.40 -15.96
CA LYS A 72 -2.32 15.59 -16.08
C LYS A 72 -3.07 15.69 -17.40
N ASN A 73 -3.14 14.62 -18.14
CA ASN A 73 -3.78 14.53 -19.48
C ASN A 73 -4.72 13.32 -19.62
N GLY A 74 -5.06 12.66 -18.50
CA GLY A 74 -5.87 11.45 -18.45
C GLY A 74 -5.08 10.16 -18.72
N THR A 75 -3.76 10.22 -18.73
CA THR A 75 -2.86 9.07 -18.78
C THR A 75 -1.99 9.01 -17.53
N PHE A 76 -1.39 7.84 -17.29
CA PHE A 76 -0.52 7.62 -16.14
C PHE A 76 0.77 6.93 -16.58
N THR A 77 1.82 7.05 -15.75
CA THR A 77 3.11 6.38 -15.95
C THR A 77 3.47 5.60 -14.68
N GLU A 78 3.77 4.31 -14.81
CA GLU A 78 4.21 3.48 -13.68
C GLU A 78 5.63 3.88 -13.26
N ARG A 79 5.83 4.24 -11.97
CA ARG A 79 7.07 4.77 -11.43
C ARG A 79 7.38 4.28 -9.99
N ALA A 80 6.81 3.16 -9.53
CA ALA A 80 6.95 2.73 -8.14
C ALA A 80 8.41 2.58 -7.70
N PHE A 81 9.27 1.99 -8.53
CA PHE A 81 10.69 1.85 -8.20
C PHE A 81 11.43 3.20 -8.12
N GLU A 82 11.07 4.15 -8.96
CA GLU A 82 11.67 5.48 -8.96
C GLU A 82 11.32 6.26 -7.70
N TYR A 83 10.11 6.04 -7.18
CA TYR A 83 9.63 6.67 -5.96
C TYR A 83 9.99 5.89 -4.68
N GLY A 84 10.66 4.73 -4.76
CA GLY A 84 11.03 3.92 -3.60
C GLY A 84 9.91 3.00 -3.09
N LEU A 85 8.78 2.88 -3.81
CA LEU A 85 7.60 2.10 -3.43
C LEU A 85 7.42 0.80 -4.23
N GLY A 86 8.37 0.45 -5.10
CA GLY A 86 8.33 -0.75 -5.95
C GLY A 86 8.76 -2.04 -5.24
N GLY A 87 8.61 -2.12 -3.92
CA GLY A 87 8.99 -3.29 -3.14
C GLY A 87 8.08 -4.50 -3.36
N TYR A 88 8.55 -5.67 -2.90
CA TYR A 88 7.76 -6.89 -2.83
C TYR A 88 7.29 -7.08 -1.40
N ALA A 89 6.02 -7.36 -1.24
CA ALA A 89 5.43 -7.75 0.03
C ALA A 89 4.15 -8.54 -0.22
N HIS A 90 3.56 -9.09 0.81
CA HIS A 90 2.19 -9.56 0.75
C HIS A 90 1.25 -8.41 1.10
N ALA A 91 1.39 -7.31 0.35
CA ALA A 91 0.61 -6.10 0.62
C ALA A 91 -0.87 -6.33 0.34
N THR A 92 -1.73 -5.79 1.21
CA THR A 92 -3.19 -5.86 1.08
C THR A 92 -3.82 -4.49 0.90
N GLN A 93 -3.26 -3.48 1.54
CA GLN A 93 -3.78 -2.12 1.49
C GLN A 93 -2.67 -1.10 1.72
N ALA A 94 -2.77 0.06 1.10
CA ALA A 94 -1.97 1.23 1.42
C ALA A 94 -2.87 2.33 1.98
N ALA A 95 -2.43 3.00 3.05
CA ALA A 95 -3.08 4.18 3.61
C ALA A 95 -2.10 5.35 3.60
N PHE A 96 -2.48 6.45 2.96
CA PHE A 96 -1.67 7.66 2.90
C PHE A 96 -2.02 8.59 4.07
N LEU A 97 -1.00 9.17 4.69
CA LEU A 97 -1.10 10.08 5.83
C LEU A 97 0.14 10.98 5.84
N ASP A 98 0.04 12.15 6.41
CA ASP A 98 1.18 13.03 6.72
C ASP A 98 1.56 12.77 8.17
N TYR A 99 2.42 11.75 8.43
CA TYR A 99 2.65 11.26 9.80
C TYR A 99 3.58 12.19 10.60
N ASP A 100 4.45 12.94 9.94
CA ASP A 100 5.41 13.87 10.58
C ASP A 100 5.05 15.35 10.39
N LEU A 101 3.90 15.63 9.78
CA LEU A 101 3.31 16.95 9.55
C LEU A 101 4.23 17.90 8.75
N ASP A 102 4.99 17.34 7.82
CA ASP A 102 5.85 18.10 6.93
C ASP A 102 5.15 18.62 5.67
N GLY A 103 3.92 18.14 5.41
CA GLY A 103 3.07 18.51 4.29
C GLY A 103 3.13 17.57 3.09
N ASP A 104 4.01 16.58 3.11
CA ASP A 104 4.06 15.51 2.12
C ASP A 104 3.26 14.29 2.63
N LEU A 105 2.64 13.52 1.73
CA LEU A 105 1.90 12.32 2.13
C LEU A 105 2.82 11.11 2.18
N ASP A 106 2.91 10.51 3.35
CA ASP A 106 3.57 9.26 3.65
C ASP A 106 2.67 8.07 3.35
N VAL A 107 3.17 6.84 3.44
CA VAL A 107 2.35 5.66 3.24
C VAL A 107 2.58 4.58 4.29
N PHE A 108 1.50 4.15 4.93
CA PHE A 108 1.45 2.92 5.70
C PHE A 108 1.01 1.78 4.79
N LEU A 109 1.86 0.77 4.62
CA LEU A 109 1.60 -0.40 3.82
C LEU A 109 1.22 -1.57 4.73
N LEU A 110 -0.05 -1.97 4.66
CA LEU A 110 -0.59 -3.11 5.38
C LEU A 110 -0.25 -4.39 4.65
N ASN A 111 0.34 -5.34 5.35
CA ASN A 111 0.72 -6.64 4.83
C ASN A 111 -0.09 -7.78 5.45
N HIS A 112 -0.23 -8.89 4.75
CA HIS A 112 -0.92 -10.08 5.21
C HIS A 112 -0.11 -11.34 4.89
N ASN A 113 0.28 -12.08 5.91
CA ASN A 113 1.02 -13.31 5.73
C ASN A 113 0.13 -14.39 5.06
N VAL A 114 0.50 -14.80 3.86
CA VAL A 114 -0.21 -15.85 3.11
C VAL A 114 0.45 -17.22 3.27
N GLU A 115 1.57 -17.31 3.99
CA GLU A 115 2.23 -18.59 4.24
C GLU A 115 1.43 -19.40 5.26
N GLN A 116 1.26 -20.69 5.00
CA GLN A 116 0.66 -21.57 5.99
C GLN A 116 1.58 -21.71 7.20
N ILE A 117 1.15 -21.18 8.34
CA ILE A 117 1.85 -21.36 9.59
C ILE A 117 1.48 -22.71 10.16
N THR A 118 2.46 -23.61 10.13
CA THR A 118 2.39 -24.88 10.89
C THR A 118 3.07 -24.69 12.25
N ALA A 119 2.71 -25.52 13.22
CA ALA A 119 3.38 -25.50 14.53
C ALA A 119 4.90 -25.72 14.46
N GLN A 120 5.41 -26.28 13.34
CA GLN A 120 6.82 -26.51 13.13
C GLN A 120 7.56 -25.33 12.50
N ASN A 121 6.89 -24.46 11.76
CA ASN A 121 7.48 -23.26 11.15
C ASN A 121 7.10 -21.95 11.87
N PHE A 122 6.33 -22.04 12.95
CA PHE A 122 6.01 -20.93 13.81
C PHE A 122 7.26 -20.52 14.60
N SER A 123 8.03 -19.61 14.05
CA SER A 123 9.16 -18.99 14.75
C SER A 123 8.89 -17.49 14.87
N LEU A 124 8.67 -17.03 16.08
CA LEU A 124 8.60 -15.60 16.42
C LEU A 124 9.86 -14.81 16.06
N THR A 125 10.91 -15.51 15.61
CA THR A 125 12.18 -14.91 15.20
C THR A 125 12.40 -14.89 13.69
N ALA A 126 11.51 -15.48 12.90
CA ALA A 126 11.61 -15.46 11.44
C ALA A 126 11.29 -14.06 10.93
N LYS A 127 12.33 -13.29 10.67
CA LYS A 127 12.26 -11.97 10.04
C LYS A 127 11.98 -12.13 8.55
N SER A 128 10.73 -12.35 8.17
CA SER A 128 10.34 -12.16 6.78
C SER A 128 10.02 -10.68 6.59
N VAL A 129 10.84 -9.98 5.87
CA VAL A 129 10.59 -8.59 5.43
C VAL A 129 9.35 -8.46 4.51
N LEU A 130 8.75 -9.59 4.14
CA LEU A 130 7.64 -9.65 3.20
C LEU A 130 6.26 -9.66 3.87
N VAL A 131 6.20 -9.82 5.18
CA VAL A 131 4.93 -10.04 5.89
C VAL A 131 4.61 -9.02 6.97
N GLY A 132 5.55 -8.20 7.41
CA GLY A 132 5.32 -7.15 8.41
C GLY A 132 4.78 -5.88 7.77
N ASP A 133 3.95 -5.14 8.54
CA ASP A 133 3.52 -3.83 8.11
C ASP A 133 4.70 -2.87 7.98
N GLN A 134 4.58 -1.90 7.09
CA GLN A 134 5.66 -0.97 6.78
C GLN A 134 5.16 0.47 6.75
N LEU A 135 5.96 1.39 7.30
CA LEU A 135 5.77 2.82 7.14
C LEU A 135 6.90 3.38 6.27
N PHE A 136 6.53 4.12 5.24
CA PHE A 136 7.45 4.82 4.35
C PHE A 136 7.23 6.32 4.47
N ARG A 137 8.29 7.04 4.83
CA ARG A 137 8.31 8.50 4.84
C ARG A 137 8.59 9.02 3.43
N ASN A 138 7.83 10.02 3.02
CA ASN A 138 8.00 10.73 1.78
C ASN A 138 8.91 11.95 1.99
N ASP A 139 10.03 11.98 1.34
CA ASP A 139 10.93 13.13 1.34
C ASP A 139 10.89 13.79 -0.07
N ASN A 140 9.95 14.68 -0.34
CA ASN A 140 9.77 15.39 -1.62
C ASN A 140 9.60 14.45 -2.84
N GLY A 141 8.77 13.41 -2.72
CA GLY A 141 8.46 12.45 -3.78
C GLY A 141 9.37 11.23 -3.82
N TYR A 142 10.21 11.02 -2.81
CA TYR A 142 10.97 9.77 -2.64
C TYR A 142 10.67 9.14 -1.28
N PHE A 143 10.20 7.91 -1.30
CA PHE A 143 9.76 7.18 -0.12
C PHE A 143 10.88 6.32 0.48
N THR A 144 11.11 6.49 1.77
CA THR A 144 12.11 5.76 2.55
C THR A 144 11.43 4.97 3.66
N GLU A 145 11.72 3.67 3.77
CA GLU A 145 11.15 2.84 4.84
C GLU A 145 11.71 3.25 6.21
N VAL A 146 10.82 3.66 7.13
CA VAL A 146 11.13 4.11 8.49
C VAL A 146 10.49 3.25 9.59
N THR A 147 9.89 2.12 9.23
CA THR A 147 9.15 1.21 10.12
C THR A 147 9.82 0.98 11.47
N ASN A 148 11.13 0.70 11.45
CA ASN A 148 11.88 0.42 12.68
C ASN A 148 12.21 1.67 13.50
N GLU A 149 12.33 2.81 12.84
CA GLU A 149 12.71 4.09 13.46
C GLU A 149 11.56 4.64 14.30
N VAL A 150 10.33 4.45 13.81
CA VAL A 150 9.11 4.97 14.43
C VAL A 150 8.40 3.95 15.34
N GLY A 151 8.95 2.74 15.51
CA GLY A 151 8.41 1.75 16.45
C GLY A 151 7.18 0.98 15.95
N ILE A 152 6.89 1.01 14.65
CA ILE A 152 5.86 0.15 14.06
C ILE A 152 6.27 -1.32 14.19
N ILE A 153 5.33 -2.17 14.60
CA ILE A 153 5.56 -3.62 14.74
C ILE A 153 5.46 -4.27 13.37
N GLY A 154 6.55 -4.17 12.60
CA GLY A 154 6.61 -4.64 11.22
C GLY A 154 7.35 -5.96 10.99
N LYS A 155 7.60 -6.75 12.06
CA LYS A 155 8.67 -7.79 11.94
C LYS A 155 8.24 -9.22 12.08
N PHE A 156 6.99 -9.52 12.41
CA PHE A 156 6.63 -10.88 12.76
C PHE A 156 5.54 -11.41 11.84
N ILE A 157 4.40 -11.66 12.32
CA ILE A 157 3.33 -12.26 11.58
C ILE A 157 2.28 -11.16 11.44
N SER A 158 2.18 -10.53 10.29
CA SER A 158 1.07 -9.63 10.03
C SER A 158 -0.05 -10.39 9.32
N TYR A 159 -1.25 -10.30 9.85
CA TYR A 159 -2.48 -10.76 9.22
C TYR A 159 -3.41 -9.59 8.98
N GLY A 160 -2.87 -8.48 8.51
CA GLY A 160 -3.59 -7.23 8.33
C GLY A 160 -4.78 -7.37 7.40
N LEU A 161 -5.97 -7.00 7.89
CA LEU A 161 -7.23 -6.98 7.14
C LEU A 161 -7.67 -5.58 6.78
N GLY A 162 -7.30 -4.59 7.58
CA GLY A 162 -7.69 -3.21 7.34
C GLY A 162 -6.88 -2.24 8.17
N VAL A 163 -6.69 -1.04 7.63
CA VAL A 163 -6.03 0.07 8.29
C VAL A 163 -6.91 1.31 8.25
N MET A 164 -6.94 2.06 9.34
CA MET A 164 -7.59 3.37 9.44
C MET A 164 -6.61 4.40 9.97
N ILE A 165 -6.72 5.61 9.42
CA ILE A 165 -5.94 6.77 9.83
C ILE A 165 -6.88 7.81 10.43
N GLY A 166 -6.50 8.43 11.53
CA GLY A 166 -7.26 9.52 12.16
C GLY A 166 -6.61 10.00 13.44
N ASP A 167 -6.84 11.25 13.79
CA ASP A 167 -6.44 11.85 15.06
C ASP A 167 -7.45 11.42 16.16
N LEU A 168 -7.11 10.38 16.92
CA LEU A 168 -8.03 9.74 17.87
C LEU A 168 -8.05 10.45 19.23
N ASP A 169 -6.93 11.01 19.65
CA ASP A 169 -6.80 11.70 20.94
C ASP A 169 -6.86 13.23 20.83
N LYS A 170 -6.96 13.76 19.61
CA LYS A 170 -7.11 15.19 19.27
C LYS A 170 -5.88 16.03 19.59
N ASP A 171 -4.73 15.46 19.42
CA ASP A 171 -3.46 16.16 19.56
C ASP A 171 -2.96 16.82 18.27
N GLY A 172 -3.62 16.52 17.14
CA GLY A 172 -3.33 17.06 15.81
C GLY A 172 -2.44 16.18 14.96
N TRP A 173 -1.97 15.04 15.48
CA TRP A 173 -1.18 14.05 14.75
C TRP A 173 -2.04 12.88 14.27
N PRO A 174 -1.79 12.31 13.10
CA PRO A 174 -2.57 11.16 12.64
C PRO A 174 -2.10 9.87 13.30
N ASP A 175 -3.02 9.18 13.96
CA ASP A 175 -2.84 7.85 14.53
C ASP A 175 -3.15 6.76 13.51
N ILE A 176 -2.65 5.55 13.75
CA ILE A 176 -2.87 4.40 12.89
C ILE A 176 -3.53 3.28 13.67
N TYR A 177 -4.69 2.80 13.22
CA TYR A 177 -5.32 1.59 13.73
C TYR A 177 -5.28 0.48 12.69
N VAL A 178 -4.75 -0.68 13.08
CA VAL A 178 -4.63 -1.89 12.26
C VAL A 178 -5.49 -2.98 12.87
N CYS A 179 -6.41 -3.54 12.08
CA CYS A 179 -7.11 -4.77 12.47
C CYS A 179 -6.47 -5.98 11.80
N ASN A 180 -6.27 -7.02 12.59
CA ASN A 180 -5.62 -8.26 12.19
C ASN A 180 -6.58 -9.46 12.26
N ASP A 181 -6.22 -10.56 11.60
CA ASP A 181 -6.91 -11.85 11.62
C ASP A 181 -6.13 -12.91 12.43
N PHE A 182 -6.70 -14.09 12.51
CA PHE A 182 -6.17 -15.26 13.23
C PHE A 182 -5.90 -14.99 14.72
N GLY A 183 -4.72 -15.24 15.18
CA GLY A 183 -4.33 -15.09 16.58
C GLY A 183 -3.53 -13.82 16.87
N GLU A 184 -3.38 -12.95 15.91
CA GLU A 184 -2.73 -11.67 16.10
C GLU A 184 -3.73 -10.63 16.60
N ARG A 185 -3.28 -9.81 17.55
CA ARG A 185 -4.10 -8.72 18.08
C ARG A 185 -4.09 -7.53 17.13
N ASP A 186 -5.12 -6.71 17.23
CA ASP A 186 -5.12 -5.41 16.59
C ASP A 186 -4.05 -4.49 17.20
N TYR A 187 -3.59 -3.53 16.41
CA TYR A 187 -2.62 -2.53 16.85
C TYR A 187 -3.22 -1.13 16.75
N LEU A 188 -2.96 -0.34 17.78
CA LEU A 188 -3.20 1.09 17.77
C LEU A 188 -1.86 1.78 18.03
N TYR A 189 -1.43 2.56 17.06
CA TYR A 189 -0.24 3.39 17.15
C TYR A 189 -0.67 4.84 17.33
N TYR A 190 -0.39 5.39 18.49
CA TYR A 190 -0.49 6.82 18.72
C TYR A 190 0.79 7.49 18.21
N ASN A 191 0.62 8.54 17.44
CA ASN A 191 1.74 9.29 16.85
C ASN A 191 2.32 10.29 17.83
#